data_86260444c8dcc284b9041b1099345ae7
#
_entry.id   86260444c8dcc284b9041b1099345ae7
#
_cell.length_a   1.000
_cell.length_b   1.000
_cell.length_c   1.000
_cell.angle_alpha   90.00
_cell.angle_beta   90.00
_cell.angle_gamma   90.00
#
_symmetry.space_group_name_H-M   'P 1'
#
loop_
_entity.id
_entity.type
_entity.pdbx_description
1 polymer ?
#
loop_
_entity_poly.entity_id
_entity_poly.type
_entity_poly.pdbx_seq_one_letter_code
_entity_poly.pdbx_strand_id
1 'polypeptide(L)'
;MFSECFEAATSPGGTGWDEVLPVLLVSGADSHCTRWTSALIEPLQALGHRVVRYDHRDSGLSSKVPSDVGYTLDDLADDALAVMEAHGVERAHVIGRSMGGMVGQVLALDHPDRVATLTLACSTPGLGDERLPVATDWLLERMTERLFTGPPRDESDRVAWIVEQDEWFAGSRYVVPTASRLVIAVAEVARCWYPESGHGAAVGASPSRLDRLGGIGVPTLVVHGTADPVFSVEHAVALADGIPEAELWLVEDLGHELPDGLMRDLLPRLTAHLTRAG
;
A
#
# COMPACT_ATOMS: atom_id res chain seq x y z
N MET A 1 12.14 1.21 12.18
CA MET A 1 11.73 1.21 10.75
C MET A 1 12.62 2.17 9.97
N PHE A 2 12.98 1.83 8.73
CA PHE A 2 13.53 2.82 7.79
C PHE A 2 12.39 3.68 7.25
N SER A 3 12.56 4.99 7.23
CA SER A 3 11.57 5.93 6.71
C SER A 3 12.22 7.14 6.05
N GLU A 4 11.51 7.74 5.10
CA GLU A 4 11.89 8.97 4.42
C GLU A 4 10.75 9.97 4.55
N CYS A 5 11.13 11.23 4.80
CA CYS A 5 10.20 12.34 4.86
C CYS A 5 10.53 13.36 3.76
N PHE A 6 9.52 13.71 3.00
CA PHE A 6 9.58 14.70 1.94
C PHE A 6 8.81 15.93 2.40
N GLU A 7 9.53 17.01 2.66
CA GLU A 7 8.92 18.26 3.12
C GLU A 7 8.02 18.86 2.05
N ALA A 8 7.00 19.58 2.48
CA ALA A 8 6.11 20.33 1.58
C ALA A 8 6.92 21.31 0.72
N ALA A 9 6.49 21.54 -0.51
CA ALA A 9 7.08 22.59 -1.33
C ALA A 9 6.86 23.95 -0.64
N THR A 10 7.93 24.76 -0.52
CA THR A 10 7.83 26.07 0.12
C THR A 10 6.92 27.01 -0.68
N SER A 11 5.92 27.56 -0.02
CA SER A 11 5.12 28.65 -0.63
C SER A 11 6.00 29.88 -0.86
N PRO A 12 5.92 30.54 -2.02
CA PRO A 12 6.66 31.77 -2.28
C PRO A 12 6.35 32.95 -1.32
N GLY A 13 5.46 32.75 -0.36
CA GLY A 13 4.98 33.78 0.56
C GLY A 13 5.09 33.46 2.06
N GLY A 14 5.63 32.30 2.45
CA GLY A 14 6.02 32.01 3.85
C GLY A 14 4.90 31.93 4.90
N THR A 15 3.64 31.81 4.52
CA THR A 15 2.52 31.68 5.47
C THR A 15 1.52 30.63 4.98
N GLY A 16 1.28 29.59 5.79
CA GLY A 16 0.06 28.82 5.67
C GLY A 16 0.12 27.31 5.46
N TRP A 17 1.28 26.66 5.50
CA TRP A 17 1.34 25.19 5.41
C TRP A 17 1.30 24.45 6.75
N ASP A 18 1.36 25.18 7.89
CA ASP A 18 1.30 24.59 9.25
C ASP A 18 -0.04 23.90 9.54
N GLU A 19 -1.08 24.15 8.72
CA GLU A 19 -2.40 23.53 8.84
C GLU A 19 -2.63 22.36 7.90
N VAL A 20 -1.71 22.08 6.94
CA VAL A 20 -1.87 20.98 5.98
C VAL A 20 -1.36 19.70 6.60
N LEU A 21 -2.26 18.73 6.79
CA LEU A 21 -1.92 17.45 7.39
C LEU A 21 -0.94 16.65 6.51
N PRO A 22 0.02 15.93 7.14
CA PRO A 22 0.94 15.04 6.42
C PRO A 22 0.21 13.88 5.75
N VAL A 23 0.87 13.27 4.76
CA VAL A 23 0.45 12.03 4.12
C VAL A 23 1.41 10.91 4.55
N LEU A 24 0.86 9.80 5.06
CA LEU A 24 1.58 8.56 5.32
C LEU A 24 1.30 7.55 4.20
N LEU A 25 2.35 7.08 3.54
CA LEU A 25 2.29 6.09 2.47
C LEU A 25 2.66 4.71 3.02
N VAL A 26 1.71 3.78 3.00
CA VAL A 26 1.83 2.43 3.57
C VAL A 26 1.90 1.40 2.45
N SER A 27 3.05 0.74 2.31
CA SER A 27 3.35 -0.18 1.21
C SER A 27 2.59 -1.52 1.33
N GLY A 28 2.48 -2.25 0.22
CA GLY A 28 1.99 -3.62 0.22
C GLY A 28 3.01 -4.62 0.79
N ALA A 29 2.60 -5.90 0.88
CA ALA A 29 3.48 -6.98 1.29
C ALA A 29 4.72 -7.04 0.39
N ASP A 30 5.88 -7.28 1.00
CA ASP A 30 7.19 -7.44 0.36
C ASP A 30 7.68 -6.25 -0.49
N SER A 31 6.93 -5.16 -0.48
CA SER A 31 7.26 -3.94 -1.24
C SER A 31 8.17 -3.02 -0.47
N HIS A 32 9.20 -2.49 -1.14
CA HIS A 32 9.98 -1.37 -0.61
C HIS A 32 9.18 -0.06 -0.68
N CYS A 33 9.44 0.86 0.24
CA CYS A 33 8.81 2.18 0.23
C CYS A 33 9.14 3.00 -1.03
N THR A 34 10.23 2.64 -1.73
CA THR A 34 10.65 3.24 -3.00
C THR A 34 9.67 3.00 -4.15
N ARG A 35 8.71 2.05 -4.00
CA ARG A 35 7.59 1.86 -4.93
C ARG A 35 6.60 3.04 -4.92
N TRP A 36 6.59 3.85 -3.89
CA TRP A 36 5.95 5.15 -3.87
C TRP A 36 6.85 6.16 -4.57
N THR A 37 6.58 6.43 -5.84
CA THR A 37 7.44 7.20 -6.74
C THR A 37 7.21 8.71 -6.61
N SER A 38 8.09 9.49 -7.23
CA SER A 38 7.94 10.95 -7.35
C SER A 38 6.65 11.36 -8.09
N ALA A 39 6.09 10.50 -8.94
CA ALA A 39 4.84 10.76 -9.64
C ALA A 39 3.63 10.97 -8.70
N LEU A 40 3.68 10.39 -7.48
CA LEU A 40 2.71 10.66 -6.42
C LEU A 40 3.23 11.70 -5.42
N ILE A 41 4.50 11.58 -5.01
CA ILE A 41 5.07 12.39 -3.92
C ILE A 41 5.16 13.87 -4.28
N GLU A 42 5.72 14.21 -5.44
CA GLU A 42 5.91 15.60 -5.86
C GLU A 42 4.60 16.39 -5.97
N PRO A 43 3.52 15.85 -6.57
CA PRO A 43 2.22 16.52 -6.56
C PRO A 43 1.66 16.75 -5.15
N LEU A 44 1.80 15.79 -4.23
CA LEU A 44 1.36 15.97 -2.84
C LEU A 44 2.16 17.05 -2.13
N GLN A 45 3.50 17.11 -2.34
CA GLN A 45 4.33 18.22 -1.84
C GLN A 45 3.92 19.57 -2.41
N ALA A 46 3.58 19.61 -3.71
CA ALA A 46 3.11 20.83 -4.37
C ALA A 46 1.76 21.33 -3.81
N LEU A 47 0.94 20.44 -3.26
CA LEU A 47 -0.29 20.74 -2.53
C LEU A 47 -0.05 21.15 -1.06
N GLY A 48 1.20 21.15 -0.61
CA GLY A 48 1.57 21.56 0.74
C GLY A 48 1.66 20.40 1.75
N HIS A 49 1.44 19.17 1.33
CA HIS A 49 1.58 18.02 2.23
C HIS A 49 3.05 17.64 2.44
N ARG A 50 3.43 17.44 3.68
CA ARG A 50 4.60 16.65 4.03
C ARG A 50 4.27 15.18 3.78
N VAL A 51 5.14 14.44 3.09
CA VAL A 51 4.89 13.04 2.73
C VAL A 51 5.90 12.14 3.44
N VAL A 52 5.41 11.13 4.14
CA VAL A 52 6.24 10.12 4.81
C VAL A 52 5.98 8.77 4.16
N ARG A 53 7.05 8.08 3.75
CA ARG A 53 7.02 6.67 3.33
C ARG A 53 8.02 5.87 4.13
N TYR A 54 7.76 4.59 4.34
CA TYR A 54 8.63 3.73 5.13
C TYR A 54 8.63 2.29 4.60
N ASP A 55 9.71 1.57 4.89
CA ASP A 55 9.77 0.12 4.72
C ASP A 55 9.15 -0.56 5.95
N HIS A 56 8.23 -1.48 5.74
CA HIS A 56 7.76 -2.36 6.80
C HIS A 56 8.91 -3.18 7.39
N ARG A 57 8.76 -3.71 8.62
CA ARG A 57 9.63 -4.80 9.09
C ARG A 57 9.70 -5.87 7.99
N ASP A 58 10.80 -6.56 7.84
CA ASP A 58 11.07 -7.57 6.80
C ASP A 58 11.17 -7.05 5.36
N SER A 59 10.97 -5.75 5.09
CA SER A 59 11.22 -5.21 3.77
C SER A 59 12.34 -4.15 3.77
N GLY A 60 12.91 -3.90 2.60
CA GLY A 60 13.88 -2.84 2.35
C GLY A 60 14.96 -2.72 3.42
N LEU A 61 15.16 -1.52 3.94
CA LEU A 61 16.20 -1.21 4.95
C LEU A 61 15.71 -1.29 6.40
N SER A 62 14.46 -1.69 6.62
CA SER A 62 13.93 -1.93 7.96
C SER A 62 14.45 -3.23 8.58
N SER A 63 14.26 -3.36 9.90
CA SER A 63 14.67 -4.54 10.66
C SER A 63 14.05 -5.82 10.09
N LYS A 64 14.83 -6.89 10.13
CA LYS A 64 14.39 -8.23 9.78
C LYS A 64 14.01 -8.97 11.06
N VAL A 65 12.83 -9.55 11.06
CA VAL A 65 12.30 -10.32 12.20
C VAL A 65 12.77 -11.76 12.09
N PRO A 66 13.27 -12.40 13.16
CA PRO A 66 13.60 -13.81 13.14
C PRO A 66 12.40 -14.64 12.71
N SER A 67 12.62 -15.66 11.87
CA SER A 67 11.56 -16.48 11.26
C SER A 67 10.71 -17.26 12.28
N ASP A 68 11.17 -17.42 13.50
CA ASP A 68 10.45 -18.03 14.62
C ASP A 68 9.60 -17.04 15.42
N VAL A 69 9.67 -15.75 15.08
CA VAL A 69 8.89 -14.67 15.70
C VAL A 69 7.78 -14.24 14.73
N GLY A 70 6.55 -14.65 15.04
CA GLY A 70 5.38 -14.19 14.28
C GLY A 70 5.01 -12.75 14.62
N TYR A 71 4.32 -12.09 13.69
CA TYR A 71 3.67 -10.79 13.90
C TYR A 71 2.37 -10.71 13.11
N THR A 72 1.58 -9.70 13.36
CA THR A 72 0.25 -9.50 12.78
C THR A 72 0.12 -8.14 12.09
N LEU A 73 -1.03 -7.85 11.51
CA LEU A 73 -1.33 -6.52 10.98
C LEU A 73 -1.40 -5.46 12.09
N ASP A 74 -1.73 -5.84 13.32
CA ASP A 74 -1.74 -4.93 14.46
C ASP A 74 -0.30 -4.48 14.79
N ASP A 75 0.67 -5.40 14.76
CA ASP A 75 2.09 -5.05 14.93
C ASP A 75 2.59 -4.13 13.81
N LEU A 76 2.09 -4.29 12.57
CA LEU A 76 2.43 -3.40 11.45
C LEU A 76 1.76 -2.03 11.57
N ALA A 77 0.59 -1.96 12.20
CA ALA A 77 -0.06 -0.69 12.54
C ALA A 77 0.71 0.06 13.64
N ASP A 78 1.19 -0.65 14.66
CA ASP A 78 2.08 -0.08 15.69
C ASP A 78 3.37 0.46 15.08
N ASP A 79 3.96 -0.25 14.10
CA ASP A 79 5.11 0.25 13.36
C ASP A 79 4.81 1.55 12.61
N ALA A 80 3.64 1.64 11.97
CA ALA A 80 3.21 2.85 11.29
C ALA A 80 3.03 4.03 12.25
N LEU A 81 2.47 3.79 13.44
CA LEU A 81 2.37 4.79 14.51
C LEU A 81 3.75 5.25 14.99
N ALA A 82 4.67 4.31 15.18
CA ALA A 82 6.04 4.64 15.58
C ALA A 82 6.78 5.48 14.52
N VAL A 83 6.50 5.20 13.23
CA VAL A 83 7.02 6.05 12.12
C VAL A 83 6.41 7.45 12.18
N MET A 84 5.10 7.57 12.38
CA MET A 84 4.45 8.87 12.54
C MET A 84 5.06 9.65 13.71
N GLU A 85 5.25 9.02 14.85
CA GLU A 85 5.86 9.64 16.05
C GLU A 85 7.30 10.10 15.78
N ALA A 86 8.11 9.28 15.11
CA ALA A 86 9.49 9.62 14.76
C ALA A 86 9.60 10.87 13.87
N HIS A 87 8.56 11.17 13.11
CA HIS A 87 8.45 12.36 12.26
C HIS A 87 7.60 13.49 12.89
N GLY A 88 7.18 13.36 14.15
CA GLY A 88 6.33 14.36 14.80
C GLY A 88 4.95 14.53 14.14
N VAL A 89 4.41 13.44 13.59
CA VAL A 89 3.10 13.41 12.93
C VAL A 89 2.06 12.89 13.92
N GLU A 90 1.20 13.77 14.40
CA GLU A 90 0.11 13.40 15.31
C GLU A 90 -1.05 12.75 14.55
N ARG A 91 -1.43 13.30 13.41
CA ARG A 91 -2.53 12.86 12.55
C ARG A 91 -2.12 12.96 11.08
N ALA A 92 -2.49 11.98 10.25
CA ALA A 92 -2.12 11.95 8.83
C ALA A 92 -3.26 11.49 7.93
N HIS A 93 -3.20 11.88 6.66
CA HIS A 93 -3.87 11.16 5.59
C HIS A 93 -3.12 9.85 5.36
N VAL A 94 -3.80 8.71 5.44
CA VAL A 94 -3.19 7.39 5.23
C VAL A 94 -3.55 6.88 3.84
N ILE A 95 -2.54 6.59 3.03
CA ILE A 95 -2.68 5.97 1.71
C ILE A 95 -2.02 4.61 1.77
N GLY A 96 -2.82 3.55 1.78
CA GLY A 96 -2.34 2.17 1.87
C GLY A 96 -2.62 1.36 0.61
N ARG A 97 -1.61 0.64 0.11
CA ARG A 97 -1.76 -0.30 -1.01
C ARG A 97 -1.75 -1.74 -0.51
N SER A 98 -2.70 -2.58 -0.96
CA SER A 98 -2.73 -4.02 -0.65
C SER A 98 -2.68 -4.26 0.87
N MET A 99 -1.68 -4.97 1.40
CA MET A 99 -1.45 -5.12 2.85
C MET A 99 -1.40 -3.76 3.56
N GLY A 100 -0.80 -2.73 2.95
CA GLY A 100 -0.79 -1.38 3.53
C GLY A 100 -2.18 -0.78 3.70
N GLY A 101 -3.13 -1.13 2.83
CA GLY A 101 -4.55 -0.78 3.02
C GLY A 101 -5.19 -1.56 4.17
N MET A 102 -4.78 -2.81 4.42
CA MET A 102 -5.23 -3.57 5.59
C MET A 102 -4.69 -2.95 6.90
N VAL A 103 -3.43 -2.51 6.91
CA VAL A 103 -2.84 -1.76 8.03
C VAL A 103 -3.57 -0.43 8.23
N GLY A 104 -3.90 0.28 7.15
CA GLY A 104 -4.70 1.51 7.20
C GLY A 104 -6.08 1.30 7.82
N GLN A 105 -6.74 0.15 7.56
CA GLN A 105 -8.00 -0.21 8.22
C GLN A 105 -7.82 -0.43 9.72
N VAL A 106 -6.76 -1.11 10.16
CA VAL A 106 -6.44 -1.28 11.58
C VAL A 106 -6.23 0.08 12.24
N LEU A 107 -5.44 0.96 11.63
CA LEU A 107 -5.23 2.33 12.12
C LEU A 107 -6.55 3.10 12.27
N ALA A 108 -7.42 3.04 11.25
CA ALA A 108 -8.68 3.77 11.28
C ALA A 108 -9.70 3.21 12.27
N LEU A 109 -9.63 1.90 12.58
CA LEU A 109 -10.51 1.24 13.55
C LEU A 109 -10.04 1.43 15.00
N ASP A 110 -8.74 1.27 15.24
CA ASP A 110 -8.20 1.17 16.59
C ASP A 110 -7.50 2.48 17.03
N HIS A 111 -7.14 3.35 16.09
CA HIS A 111 -6.49 4.67 16.31
C HIS A 111 -7.13 5.77 15.44
N PRO A 112 -8.47 5.97 15.47
CA PRO A 112 -9.17 6.87 14.55
C PRO A 112 -8.73 8.34 14.67
N ASP A 113 -8.23 8.76 15.81
CA ASP A 113 -7.66 10.08 16.07
C ASP A 113 -6.35 10.33 15.33
N ARG A 114 -5.66 9.27 14.90
CA ARG A 114 -4.40 9.34 14.14
C ARG A 114 -4.61 9.42 12.63
N VAL A 115 -5.82 9.12 12.13
CA VAL A 115 -6.17 9.06 10.71
C VAL A 115 -7.09 10.21 10.35
N ALA A 116 -6.70 11.02 9.37
CA ALA A 116 -7.49 12.13 8.87
C ALA A 116 -8.44 11.70 7.75
N THR A 117 -7.89 11.03 6.75
CA THR A 117 -8.62 10.31 5.69
C THR A 117 -7.91 9.01 5.37
N LEU A 118 -8.62 8.06 4.82
CA LEU A 118 -8.10 6.75 4.44
C LEU A 118 -8.26 6.52 2.94
N THR A 119 -7.17 6.15 2.26
CA THR A 119 -7.21 5.67 0.87
C THR A 119 -6.78 4.22 0.83
N LEU A 120 -7.65 3.36 0.35
CA LEU A 120 -7.45 1.91 0.22
C LEU A 120 -7.27 1.57 -1.26
N ALA A 121 -6.03 1.32 -1.67
CA ALA A 121 -5.70 0.98 -3.05
C ALA A 121 -5.43 -0.51 -3.19
N CYS A 122 -6.14 -1.20 -4.09
CA CYS A 122 -5.98 -2.64 -4.37
C CYS A 122 -5.93 -3.47 -3.07
N SER A 123 -6.90 -3.27 -2.15
CA SER A 123 -6.90 -3.88 -0.82
C SER A 123 -8.16 -4.72 -0.56
N THR A 124 -8.20 -5.35 0.61
CA THR A 124 -9.27 -6.25 1.05
C THR A 124 -9.58 -6.04 2.54
N PRO A 125 -10.80 -6.36 3.01
CA PRO A 125 -11.08 -6.44 4.44
C PRO A 125 -10.27 -7.50 5.18
N GLY A 126 -9.82 -8.54 4.49
CA GLY A 126 -9.03 -9.62 5.06
C GLY A 126 -8.99 -10.85 4.15
N LEU A 127 -8.05 -11.76 4.42
CA LEU A 127 -7.97 -13.06 3.74
C LEU A 127 -8.74 -14.13 4.52
N GLY A 128 -9.14 -15.19 3.81
CA GLY A 128 -9.78 -16.37 4.41
C GLY A 128 -11.22 -16.18 4.86
N ASP A 129 -11.85 -15.05 4.53
CA ASP A 129 -13.29 -14.85 4.74
C ASP A 129 -14.05 -15.50 3.59
N GLU A 130 -14.87 -16.50 3.89
CA GLU A 130 -15.62 -17.27 2.89
C GLU A 130 -16.62 -16.44 2.07
N ARG A 131 -16.92 -15.22 2.53
CA ARG A 131 -17.78 -14.25 1.82
C ARG A 131 -17.06 -13.55 0.68
N LEU A 132 -15.74 -13.65 0.62
CA LEU A 132 -14.91 -12.99 -0.38
C LEU A 132 -14.18 -14.02 -1.26
N PRO A 133 -14.08 -13.77 -2.57
CA PRO A 133 -13.38 -14.66 -3.47
C PRO A 133 -11.89 -14.81 -3.10
N VAL A 134 -11.29 -15.90 -3.50
CA VAL A 134 -9.84 -16.07 -3.48
C VAL A 134 -9.21 -15.43 -4.73
N ALA A 135 -7.89 -15.29 -4.74
CA ALA A 135 -7.15 -14.87 -5.95
C ALA A 135 -7.46 -15.78 -7.15
N THR A 136 -7.19 -15.30 -8.35
CA THR A 136 -7.44 -16.06 -9.58
C THR A 136 -6.64 -17.37 -9.59
N ASP A 137 -7.24 -18.44 -10.16
CA ASP A 137 -6.62 -19.77 -10.19
C ASP A 137 -5.22 -19.77 -10.76
N TRP A 138 -5.02 -19.06 -11.88
CA TRP A 138 -3.71 -18.97 -12.52
C TRP A 138 -2.65 -18.29 -11.62
N LEU A 139 -3.03 -17.29 -10.83
CA LEU A 139 -2.13 -16.63 -9.88
C LEU A 139 -1.80 -17.56 -8.72
N LEU A 140 -2.80 -18.27 -8.18
CA LEU A 140 -2.60 -19.28 -7.13
C LEU A 140 -1.66 -20.39 -7.58
N GLU A 141 -1.77 -20.86 -8.83
CA GLU A 141 -0.85 -21.83 -9.43
C GLU A 141 0.59 -21.28 -9.45
N ARG A 142 0.80 -20.04 -9.92
CA ARG A 142 2.11 -19.39 -9.97
C ARG A 142 2.71 -19.17 -8.59
N MET A 143 1.91 -18.69 -7.64
CA MET A 143 2.37 -18.52 -6.26
C MET A 143 2.75 -19.87 -5.62
N THR A 144 1.97 -20.91 -5.89
CA THR A 144 2.24 -22.27 -5.41
C THR A 144 3.54 -22.80 -6.02
N GLU A 145 3.75 -22.63 -7.32
CA GLU A 145 5.00 -23.01 -8.00
C GLU A 145 6.20 -22.31 -7.36
N ARG A 146 6.11 -21.02 -7.08
CA ARG A 146 7.16 -20.25 -6.38
C ARG A 146 7.44 -20.76 -4.98
N LEU A 147 6.42 -21.15 -4.25
CA LEU A 147 6.59 -21.72 -2.90
C LEU A 147 7.40 -23.01 -2.94
N PHE A 148 7.22 -23.85 -3.94
CA PHE A 148 7.96 -25.11 -4.09
C PHE A 148 9.37 -24.91 -4.67
N THR A 149 9.56 -23.96 -5.58
CA THR A 149 10.88 -23.68 -6.19
C THR A 149 11.78 -22.87 -5.25
N GLY A 150 11.18 -22.09 -4.37
CA GLY A 150 11.88 -21.18 -3.47
C GLY A 150 12.52 -19.97 -4.18
N PRO A 151 13.07 -19.03 -3.41
CA PRO A 151 13.66 -17.82 -3.95
C PRO A 151 15.00 -18.08 -4.66
N PRO A 152 15.30 -17.36 -5.75
CA PRO A 152 16.54 -17.52 -6.50
C PRO A 152 17.77 -17.03 -5.70
N ARG A 153 18.93 -17.64 -6.02
CA ARG A 153 20.20 -17.35 -5.35
C ARG A 153 21.01 -16.27 -6.08
N ASP A 154 20.98 -16.29 -7.40
CA ASP A 154 21.77 -15.40 -8.22
C ASP A 154 21.08 -14.05 -8.42
N GLU A 155 21.84 -12.96 -8.49
CA GLU A 155 21.29 -11.61 -8.56
C GLU A 155 20.46 -11.38 -9.82
N SER A 156 20.90 -11.87 -10.98
CA SER A 156 20.14 -11.79 -12.22
C SER A 156 18.77 -12.46 -12.12
N ASP A 157 18.73 -13.61 -11.45
CA ASP A 157 17.49 -14.37 -11.29
C ASP A 157 16.55 -13.71 -10.27
N ARG A 158 17.11 -13.00 -9.25
CA ARG A 158 16.33 -12.17 -8.33
C ARG A 158 15.64 -11.02 -9.05
N VAL A 159 16.36 -10.35 -9.95
CA VAL A 159 15.79 -9.28 -10.79
C VAL A 159 14.68 -9.83 -11.66
N ALA A 160 14.91 -10.97 -12.34
CA ALA A 160 13.89 -11.62 -13.16
C ALA A 160 12.65 -12.03 -12.34
N TRP A 161 12.87 -12.54 -11.12
CA TRP A 161 11.81 -12.91 -10.19
C TRP A 161 10.89 -11.73 -9.82
N ILE A 162 11.46 -10.56 -9.55
CA ILE A 162 10.68 -9.35 -9.25
C ILE A 162 9.92 -8.89 -10.48
N VAL A 163 10.58 -8.84 -11.64
CA VAL A 163 9.94 -8.41 -12.90
C VAL A 163 8.76 -9.32 -13.27
N GLU A 164 8.94 -10.63 -13.17
CA GLU A 164 7.89 -11.60 -13.43
C GLU A 164 6.68 -11.39 -12.49
N GLN A 165 6.91 -11.15 -11.21
CA GLN A 165 5.83 -10.87 -10.26
C GLN A 165 5.11 -9.57 -10.58
N ASP A 166 5.86 -8.54 -10.96
CA ASP A 166 5.28 -7.27 -11.37
C ASP A 166 4.40 -7.42 -12.64
N GLU A 167 4.80 -8.32 -13.55
CA GLU A 167 4.02 -8.64 -14.76
C GLU A 167 2.74 -9.42 -14.41
N TRP A 168 2.76 -10.30 -13.42
CA TRP A 168 1.55 -10.98 -12.94
C TRP A 168 0.50 -10.01 -12.40
N PHE A 169 0.95 -8.94 -11.78
CA PHE A 169 0.07 -7.93 -11.17
C PHE A 169 -0.36 -6.82 -12.15
N ALA A 170 0.20 -6.82 -13.36
CA ALA A 170 -0.03 -5.77 -14.32
C ALA A 170 -1.45 -5.81 -14.90
N GLY A 171 -2.02 -4.63 -15.05
CA GLY A 171 -3.19 -4.42 -15.89
C GLY A 171 -2.82 -4.00 -17.31
N SER A 172 -3.81 -3.89 -18.21
CA SER A 172 -3.59 -3.49 -19.59
C SER A 172 -3.78 -1.99 -19.85
N ARG A 173 -4.38 -1.24 -18.92
CA ARG A 173 -4.70 0.19 -19.12
C ARG A 173 -3.49 1.11 -19.00
N TYR A 174 -2.66 0.93 -17.99
CA TYR A 174 -1.48 1.77 -17.71
C TYR A 174 -0.23 0.93 -17.82
N VAL A 175 0.12 0.58 -19.04
CA VAL A 175 1.23 -0.35 -19.30
C VAL A 175 2.56 0.22 -18.82
N VAL A 176 3.20 -0.49 -17.90
CA VAL A 176 4.57 -0.21 -17.47
C VAL A 176 5.51 -1.02 -18.37
N PRO A 177 6.39 -0.38 -19.15
CA PRO A 177 7.34 -1.11 -20.00
C PRO A 177 8.24 -2.04 -19.16
N THR A 178 8.55 -3.22 -19.66
CA THR A 178 9.46 -4.18 -19.01
C THR A 178 10.81 -3.54 -18.66
N ALA A 179 11.33 -2.63 -19.50
CA ALA A 179 12.56 -1.89 -19.21
C ALA A 179 12.45 -1.05 -17.93
N SER A 180 11.29 -0.44 -17.65
CA SER A 180 11.05 0.32 -16.43
C SER A 180 10.93 -0.62 -15.21
N ARG A 181 10.28 -1.77 -15.35
CA ARG A 181 10.22 -2.81 -14.31
C ARG A 181 11.62 -3.34 -13.97
N LEU A 182 12.47 -3.56 -14.97
CA LEU A 182 13.86 -3.95 -14.79
C LEU A 182 14.65 -2.93 -13.96
N VAL A 183 14.52 -1.64 -14.25
CA VAL A 183 15.20 -0.57 -13.48
C VAL A 183 14.79 -0.61 -12.02
N ILE A 184 13.50 -0.77 -11.74
CA ILE A 184 12.98 -0.87 -10.37
C ILE A 184 13.51 -2.14 -9.69
N ALA A 185 13.42 -3.29 -10.34
CA ALA A 185 13.86 -4.56 -9.78
C ALA A 185 15.35 -4.59 -9.46
N VAL A 186 16.20 -4.05 -10.36
CA VAL A 186 17.65 -3.89 -10.11
C VAL A 186 17.88 -3.02 -8.88
N ALA A 187 17.21 -1.88 -8.77
CA ALA A 187 17.35 -0.99 -7.63
C ALA A 187 16.90 -1.66 -6.31
N GLU A 188 15.81 -2.43 -6.33
CA GLU A 188 15.32 -3.14 -5.15
C GLU A 188 16.26 -4.25 -4.72
N VAL A 189 16.77 -5.08 -5.65
CA VAL A 189 17.75 -6.14 -5.34
C VAL A 189 19.03 -5.54 -4.76
N ALA A 190 19.55 -4.48 -5.38
CA ALA A 190 20.73 -3.77 -4.88
C ALA A 190 20.51 -3.12 -3.50
N ARG A 191 19.29 -2.64 -3.23
CA ARG A 191 18.94 -2.01 -1.96
C ARG A 191 18.78 -3.03 -0.84
N CYS A 192 18.03 -4.10 -1.07
CA CYS A 192 17.84 -5.20 -0.13
C CYS A 192 17.08 -6.35 -0.80
N TRP A 193 17.64 -7.54 -0.76
CA TRP A 193 16.95 -8.78 -1.10
C TRP A 193 16.66 -9.57 0.18
N TYR A 194 15.39 -9.71 0.55
CA TYR A 194 14.96 -10.47 1.73
C TYR A 194 13.66 -11.22 1.42
N PRO A 195 13.76 -12.44 0.88
CA PRO A 195 12.60 -13.24 0.45
C PRO A 195 11.92 -14.02 1.61
N GLU A 196 12.49 -13.99 2.82
CA GLU A 196 11.96 -14.69 3.99
C GLU A 196 11.00 -13.81 4.81
N SER A 197 10.37 -12.82 4.16
CA SER A 197 9.42 -11.92 4.82
C SER A 197 8.27 -12.67 5.50
N GLY A 198 7.90 -12.22 6.69
CA GLY A 198 6.74 -12.71 7.44
C GLY A 198 5.40 -12.09 7.03
N HIS A 199 5.35 -11.21 6.02
CA HIS A 199 4.14 -10.46 5.64
C HIS A 199 2.96 -11.37 5.29
N GLY A 200 3.19 -12.40 4.47
CA GLY A 200 2.14 -13.36 4.11
C GLY A 200 1.54 -14.07 5.33
N ALA A 201 2.40 -14.46 6.27
CA ALA A 201 1.96 -15.07 7.53
C ALA A 201 1.20 -14.07 8.40
N ALA A 202 1.66 -12.82 8.49
CA ALA A 202 1.00 -11.76 9.25
C ALA A 202 -0.41 -11.47 8.72
N VAL A 203 -0.57 -11.37 7.41
CA VAL A 203 -1.88 -11.20 6.78
C VAL A 203 -2.79 -12.39 7.04
N GLY A 204 -2.26 -13.63 6.90
CA GLY A 204 -3.03 -14.85 7.14
C GLY A 204 -3.42 -15.09 8.59
N ALA A 205 -2.60 -14.61 9.55
CA ALA A 205 -2.87 -14.71 10.99
C ALA A 205 -3.85 -13.64 11.49
N SER A 206 -4.05 -12.57 10.71
CA SER A 206 -4.91 -11.46 11.10
C SER A 206 -6.37 -11.71 10.70
N PRO A 207 -7.34 -11.49 11.60
CA PRO A 207 -8.75 -11.74 11.30
C PRO A 207 -9.27 -10.80 10.21
N SER A 208 -10.30 -11.25 9.48
CA SER A 208 -11.05 -10.38 8.57
C SER A 208 -11.69 -9.21 9.34
N ARG A 209 -11.61 -8.02 8.76
CA ARG A 209 -12.21 -6.80 9.33
C ARG A 209 -13.58 -6.52 8.73
N LEU A 210 -14.10 -7.43 7.88
CA LEU A 210 -15.36 -7.23 7.15
C LEU A 210 -16.51 -6.82 8.09
N ASP A 211 -16.65 -7.47 9.23
CA ASP A 211 -17.71 -7.18 10.21
C ASP A 211 -17.40 -5.92 11.07
N ARG A 212 -16.21 -5.36 10.98
CA ARG A 212 -15.77 -4.17 11.72
C ARG A 212 -15.75 -2.90 10.86
N LEU A 213 -15.90 -3.03 9.53
CA LEU A 213 -15.77 -1.90 8.58
C LEU A 213 -16.68 -0.72 8.92
N GLY A 214 -17.88 -1.00 9.46
CA GLY A 214 -18.82 0.03 9.93
C GLY A 214 -18.30 0.90 11.07
N GLY A 215 -17.18 0.52 11.72
CA GLY A 215 -16.49 1.31 12.74
C GLY A 215 -15.47 2.33 12.16
N ILE A 216 -15.17 2.27 10.87
CA ILE A 216 -14.28 3.26 10.23
C ILE A 216 -15.07 4.55 10.01
N GLY A 217 -14.82 5.54 10.85
CA GLY A 217 -15.56 6.82 10.84
C GLY A 217 -14.86 7.93 10.06
N VAL A 218 -13.70 7.68 9.45
CA VAL A 218 -12.96 8.67 8.67
C VAL A 218 -13.35 8.61 7.18
N PRO A 219 -13.33 9.75 6.45
CA PRO A 219 -13.57 9.73 5.02
C PRO A 219 -12.66 8.71 4.33
N THR A 220 -13.26 7.83 3.53
CA THR A 220 -12.51 6.74 2.88
C THR A 220 -12.70 6.75 1.37
N LEU A 221 -11.59 6.59 0.64
CA LEU A 221 -11.54 6.38 -0.81
C LEU A 221 -11.02 4.98 -1.10
N VAL A 222 -11.82 4.16 -1.78
CA VAL A 222 -11.43 2.84 -2.27
C VAL A 222 -11.08 2.94 -3.75
N VAL A 223 -9.85 2.59 -4.11
CA VAL A 223 -9.35 2.58 -5.50
C VAL A 223 -8.98 1.16 -5.88
N HIS A 224 -9.59 0.61 -6.93
CA HIS A 224 -9.38 -0.79 -7.25
C HIS A 224 -9.41 -1.07 -8.75
N GLY A 225 -8.56 -1.98 -9.20
CA GLY A 225 -8.48 -2.38 -10.60
C GLY A 225 -9.49 -3.48 -10.95
N THR A 226 -10.19 -3.36 -12.09
CA THR A 226 -11.12 -4.42 -12.51
C THR A 226 -10.41 -5.68 -13.02
N ALA A 227 -9.11 -5.59 -13.32
CA ALA A 227 -8.27 -6.71 -13.74
C ALA A 227 -7.29 -7.17 -12.62
N ASP A 228 -7.57 -6.81 -11.36
CA ASP A 228 -6.74 -7.22 -10.22
C ASP A 228 -6.81 -8.75 -10.03
N PRO A 229 -5.68 -9.49 -10.19
CA PRO A 229 -5.70 -10.94 -10.08
C PRO A 229 -5.59 -11.43 -8.63
N VAL A 230 -5.21 -10.56 -7.70
CA VAL A 230 -5.02 -10.87 -6.27
C VAL A 230 -6.33 -10.73 -5.53
N PHE A 231 -6.98 -9.57 -5.70
CA PHE A 231 -8.29 -9.28 -5.10
C PHE A 231 -9.25 -8.87 -6.21
N SER A 232 -10.27 -9.67 -6.43
CA SER A 232 -11.32 -9.34 -7.38
C SER A 232 -12.14 -8.12 -6.92
N VAL A 233 -12.95 -7.56 -7.81
CA VAL A 233 -13.76 -6.35 -7.56
C VAL A 233 -14.62 -6.47 -6.31
N GLU A 234 -15.07 -7.68 -5.96
CA GLU A 234 -15.90 -7.97 -4.79
C GLU A 234 -15.25 -7.52 -3.48
N HIS A 235 -13.91 -7.55 -3.39
CA HIS A 235 -13.18 -7.03 -2.22
C HIS A 235 -13.32 -5.51 -2.08
N ALA A 236 -13.24 -4.80 -3.19
CA ALA A 236 -13.41 -3.34 -3.20
C ALA A 236 -14.86 -2.93 -2.92
N VAL A 237 -15.82 -3.68 -3.46
CA VAL A 237 -17.24 -3.49 -3.17
C VAL A 237 -17.52 -3.73 -1.70
N ALA A 238 -16.98 -4.82 -1.12
CA ALA A 238 -17.13 -5.12 0.29
C ALA A 238 -16.54 -4.03 1.21
N LEU A 239 -15.38 -3.44 0.83
CA LEU A 239 -14.83 -2.28 1.54
C LEU A 239 -15.75 -1.06 1.44
N ALA A 240 -16.22 -0.74 0.25
CA ALA A 240 -17.05 0.45 0.03
C ALA A 240 -18.45 0.32 0.66
N ASP A 241 -19.07 -0.85 0.60
CA ASP A 241 -20.36 -1.09 1.20
C ASP A 241 -20.30 -1.18 2.72
N GLY A 242 -19.18 -1.67 3.26
CA GLY A 242 -18.98 -1.84 4.70
C GLY A 242 -18.55 -0.57 5.42
N ILE A 243 -17.83 0.35 4.75
CA ILE A 243 -17.34 1.59 5.36
C ILE A 243 -18.34 2.72 5.11
N PRO A 244 -18.82 3.40 6.16
CA PRO A 244 -19.78 4.49 5.99
C PRO A 244 -19.22 5.60 5.07
N GLU A 245 -20.05 6.03 4.12
CA GLU A 245 -19.74 7.11 3.16
C GLU A 245 -18.42 6.93 2.36
N ALA A 246 -17.96 5.69 2.21
CA ALA A 246 -16.79 5.41 1.38
C ALA A 246 -17.09 5.69 -0.10
N GLU A 247 -16.14 6.32 -0.77
CA GLU A 247 -16.17 6.50 -2.21
C GLU A 247 -15.46 5.31 -2.89
N LEU A 248 -16.10 4.65 -3.85
CA LEU A 248 -15.50 3.59 -4.66
C LEU A 248 -15.13 4.11 -6.04
N TRP A 249 -13.88 3.92 -6.43
CA TRP A 249 -13.42 4.13 -7.79
C TRP A 249 -12.83 2.85 -8.36
N LEU A 250 -13.60 2.20 -9.22
CA LEU A 250 -13.13 1.07 -10.03
C LEU A 250 -12.42 1.61 -11.27
N VAL A 251 -11.20 1.15 -11.48
CA VAL A 251 -10.37 1.52 -12.62
C VAL A 251 -10.36 0.37 -13.62
N GLU A 252 -11.00 0.57 -14.74
CA GLU A 252 -11.08 -0.44 -15.80
C GLU A 252 -9.68 -0.88 -16.24
N ASP A 253 -9.49 -2.19 -16.38
CA ASP A 253 -8.25 -2.83 -16.83
C ASP A 253 -6.98 -2.49 -16.01
N LEU A 254 -7.10 -1.93 -14.83
CA LEU A 254 -6.00 -1.82 -13.87
C LEU A 254 -5.83 -3.16 -13.14
N GLY A 255 -4.60 -3.61 -12.96
CA GLY A 255 -4.23 -4.78 -12.16
C GLY A 255 -4.01 -4.45 -10.69
N HIS A 256 -3.19 -5.27 -10.00
CA HIS A 256 -2.81 -5.10 -8.59
C HIS A 256 -1.61 -4.15 -8.42
N GLU A 257 -1.63 -3.00 -9.07
CA GLU A 257 -0.52 -2.05 -9.08
C GLU A 257 -1.00 -0.59 -9.09
N LEU A 258 -0.09 0.33 -8.74
CA LEU A 258 -0.31 1.77 -8.85
C LEU A 258 0.78 2.39 -9.76
N PRO A 259 0.70 2.18 -11.06
CA PRO A 259 1.69 2.68 -12.00
C PRO A 259 1.65 4.22 -12.12
N ASP A 260 2.79 4.84 -12.46
CA ASP A 260 2.89 6.31 -12.62
C ASP A 260 1.85 6.86 -13.60
N GLY A 261 1.52 6.10 -14.63
CA GLY A 261 0.48 6.49 -15.59
C GLY A 261 -0.92 6.67 -15.01
N LEU A 262 -1.22 6.00 -13.89
CA LEU A 262 -2.49 6.17 -13.18
C LEU A 262 -2.58 7.53 -12.48
N MET A 263 -1.46 8.14 -12.10
CA MET A 263 -1.44 9.35 -11.28
C MET A 263 -2.18 10.51 -11.93
N ARG A 264 -2.20 10.60 -13.26
CA ARG A 264 -2.98 11.59 -13.99
C ARG A 264 -4.48 11.56 -13.63
N ASP A 265 -5.03 10.35 -13.45
CA ASP A 265 -6.47 10.16 -13.20
C ASP A 265 -6.76 10.04 -11.69
N LEU A 266 -5.79 9.59 -10.89
CA LEU A 266 -5.90 9.45 -9.44
C LEU A 266 -5.78 10.79 -8.70
N LEU A 267 -4.79 11.61 -9.05
CA LEU A 267 -4.46 12.82 -8.29
C LEU A 267 -5.64 13.80 -8.12
N PRO A 268 -6.49 14.07 -9.14
CA PRO A 268 -7.65 14.95 -8.95
C PRO A 268 -8.64 14.40 -7.91
N ARG A 269 -8.89 13.09 -7.89
CA ARG A 269 -9.77 12.43 -6.92
C ARG A 269 -9.15 12.42 -5.52
N LEU A 270 -7.86 12.06 -5.46
CA LEU A 270 -7.11 12.02 -4.21
C LEU A 270 -7.07 13.42 -3.58
N THR A 271 -6.79 14.47 -4.35
CA THR A 271 -6.80 15.86 -3.85
C THR A 271 -8.15 16.22 -3.27
N ALA A 272 -9.25 15.94 -3.98
CA ALA A 272 -10.59 16.19 -3.48
C ALA A 272 -10.90 15.36 -2.21
N HIS A 273 -10.40 14.13 -2.13
CA HIS A 273 -10.58 13.27 -0.96
C HIS A 273 -9.82 13.81 0.27
N LEU A 274 -8.56 14.25 0.10
CA LEU A 274 -7.76 14.78 1.20
C LEU A 274 -8.37 16.04 1.84
N THR A 275 -9.13 16.84 1.08
CA THR A 275 -9.83 18.02 1.63
C THR A 275 -11.05 17.67 2.51
N ARG A 276 -11.46 16.39 2.58
CA ARG A 276 -12.58 15.92 3.42
C ARG A 276 -12.20 15.70 4.89
N ALA A 277 -10.92 15.83 5.23
CA ALA A 277 -10.49 15.82 6.62
C ALA A 277 -11.11 16.97 7.38
N GLY A 278 -12.03 16.69 8.28
CA GLY A 278 -12.70 17.68 9.13
C GLY A 278 -11.80 18.15 10.28
#